data_8fcd89ec52786408123bf8486049aa46
#
_entry.id   8fcd89ec52786408123bf8486049aa46
#
_cell.length_a   1.000
_cell.length_b   1.000
_cell.length_c   1.000
_cell.angle_alpha   90.00
_cell.angle_beta   90.00
_cell.angle_gamma   90.00
#
_symmetry.space_group_name_H-M   'P 1'
#
loop_
_entity.id
_entity.type
_entity.pdbx_description
1 polymer ?
#
loop_
_entity_poly.entity_id
_entity_poly.type
_entity_poly.pdbx_seq_one_letter_code
_entity_poly.pdbx_strand_id
1 'polypeptide(L)'
;RCKVLPLNHKNALQHLEGQTFDYIFADPPYDKDFVNETILTVMNYGLLSDTGLLIMEHSAREDIMPSESYTVVREKKYGKETRISFIVKRRNGE
;
A
#
# COMPACT_ATOMS: atom_id res chain seq x y z
N ARG A 1 -12.23 5.75 -7.66
CA ARG A 1 -12.62 5.74 -6.24
C ARG A 1 -11.39 5.87 -5.35
N CYS A 2 -11.54 6.56 -4.24
CA CYS A 2 -10.49 6.80 -3.28
C CYS A 2 -10.86 6.15 -1.93
N LYS A 3 -9.85 5.59 -1.26
CA LYS A 3 -10.03 4.99 0.06
C LYS A 3 -8.86 5.37 0.95
N VAL A 4 -9.18 5.76 2.19
CA VAL A 4 -8.18 6.00 3.23
C VAL A 4 -8.28 4.85 4.24
N LEU A 5 -7.19 4.14 4.46
CA LEU A 5 -7.16 3.00 5.37
C LEU A 5 -6.74 3.47 6.78
N PRO A 6 -7.51 3.12 7.82
CA PRO A 6 -7.16 3.48 9.19
C PRO A 6 -5.98 2.65 9.69
N LEU A 7 -5.40 3.07 10.81
CA LEU A 7 -4.22 2.43 11.39
C LEU A 7 -4.44 0.95 11.71
N ASN A 8 -5.60 0.60 12.22
CA ASN A 8 -5.94 -0.78 12.53
C ASN A 8 -6.85 -1.34 11.45
N HIS A 9 -6.27 -1.59 10.30
CA HIS A 9 -7.01 -1.80 9.07
C HIS A 9 -7.28 -3.26 8.68
N LYS A 10 -6.70 -4.23 9.38
CA LYS A 10 -6.82 -5.63 8.97
C LYS A 10 -8.26 -6.10 8.90
N ASN A 11 -9.06 -5.79 9.94
CA ASN A 11 -10.48 -6.12 9.94
C ASN A 11 -11.27 -5.25 8.95
N ALA A 12 -10.88 -3.98 8.83
CA ALA A 12 -11.54 -3.07 7.90
C ALA A 12 -11.35 -3.52 6.46
N LEU A 13 -10.16 -4.05 6.11
CA LEU A 13 -9.89 -4.53 4.77
C LEU A 13 -10.75 -5.74 4.39
N GLN A 14 -11.05 -6.60 5.35
CA GLN A 14 -11.93 -7.75 5.09
C GLN A 14 -13.33 -7.30 4.67
N HIS A 15 -13.81 -6.20 5.22
CA HIS A 15 -15.11 -5.65 4.85
C HIS A 15 -15.12 -5.01 3.48
N LEU A 16 -13.93 -4.72 2.93
CA LEU A 16 -13.80 -4.10 1.61
C LEU A 16 -13.60 -5.11 0.50
N GLU A 17 -13.49 -6.39 0.82
CA GLU A 17 -13.33 -7.44 -0.18
C GLU A 17 -14.43 -7.36 -1.22
N GLY A 18 -14.05 -7.44 -2.50
CA GLY A 18 -14.98 -7.27 -3.61
C GLY A 18 -15.12 -5.85 -4.11
N GLN A 19 -14.56 -4.88 -3.40
CA GLN A 19 -14.52 -3.49 -3.84
C GLN A 19 -13.16 -3.18 -4.46
N THR A 20 -13.13 -2.25 -5.41
CA THR A 20 -11.89 -1.86 -6.09
C THR A 20 -11.78 -0.35 -6.09
N PHE A 21 -10.60 0.15 -5.76
CA PHE A 21 -10.33 1.57 -5.65
C PHE A 21 -9.20 1.98 -6.60
N ASP A 22 -9.30 3.18 -7.13
CA ASP A 22 -8.25 3.76 -7.99
C ASP A 22 -7.13 4.38 -7.18
N TYR A 23 -7.45 4.90 -6.00
CA TYR A 23 -6.47 5.48 -5.08
C TYR A 23 -6.72 4.94 -3.69
N ILE A 24 -5.66 4.44 -3.07
CA ILE A 24 -5.71 3.99 -1.68
C ILE A 24 -4.62 4.73 -0.91
N PHE A 25 -4.98 5.38 0.17
CA PHE A 25 -4.03 6.02 1.09
C PHE A 25 -3.94 5.17 2.33
N ALA A 26 -2.74 4.72 2.67
CA ALA A 26 -2.52 3.89 3.84
C ALA A 26 -1.45 4.49 4.73
N ASP A 27 -1.69 4.45 6.04
CA ASP A 27 -0.80 5.01 7.06
C ASP A 27 -0.67 3.99 8.20
N PRO A 28 0.06 2.87 7.96
CA PRO A 28 0.22 1.86 9.00
C PRO A 28 1.10 2.35 10.15
N PRO A 29 0.98 1.75 11.35
CA PRO A 29 1.82 2.12 12.47
C PRO A 29 3.31 1.98 12.14
N TYR A 30 4.12 2.94 12.61
CA TYR A 30 5.55 2.97 12.35
C TYR A 30 6.27 1.86 13.11
N ASP A 31 7.33 1.33 12.48
CA ASP A 31 8.29 0.41 13.10
C ASP A 31 7.67 -0.89 13.65
N LYS A 32 6.57 -1.34 13.04
CA LYS A 32 5.90 -2.59 13.44
C LYS A 32 5.71 -3.56 12.27
N ASP A 33 6.45 -3.35 11.19
CA ASP A 33 6.43 -4.21 10.00
C ASP A 33 5.07 -4.35 9.32
N PHE A 34 4.16 -3.41 9.56
CA PHE A 34 2.85 -3.45 8.94
C PHE A 34 2.84 -2.99 7.48
N VAL A 35 3.93 -2.36 7.03
CA VAL A 35 4.00 -1.81 5.67
C VAL A 35 3.82 -2.92 4.64
N ASN A 36 4.65 -3.95 4.70
CA ASN A 36 4.60 -5.05 3.73
C ASN A 36 3.33 -5.87 3.87
N GLU A 37 2.89 -6.09 5.09
CA GLU A 37 1.63 -6.80 5.35
C GLU A 37 0.44 -6.05 4.75
N THR A 38 0.41 -4.72 4.90
CA THR A 38 -0.64 -3.89 4.34
C THR A 38 -0.68 -3.98 2.82
N ILE A 39 0.48 -3.87 2.17
CA ILE A 39 0.57 -3.96 0.71
C ILE A 39 0.06 -5.32 0.24
N LEU A 40 0.52 -6.40 0.85
CA LEU A 40 0.10 -7.73 0.47
C LEU A 40 -1.41 -7.93 0.65
N THR A 41 -1.97 -7.40 1.72
CA THR A 41 -3.40 -7.51 1.98
C THR A 41 -4.21 -6.74 0.93
N VAL A 42 -3.78 -5.54 0.59
CA VAL A 42 -4.42 -4.74 -0.47
C VAL A 42 -4.40 -5.51 -1.78
N MET A 43 -3.26 -6.11 -2.13
CA MET A 43 -3.13 -6.87 -3.38
C MET A 43 -3.95 -8.16 -3.35
N ASN A 44 -3.91 -8.88 -2.24
CA ASN A 44 -4.60 -10.18 -2.12
C ASN A 44 -6.12 -10.04 -2.16
N TYR A 45 -6.66 -8.97 -1.61
CA TYR A 45 -8.10 -8.72 -1.64
C TYR A 45 -8.56 -8.03 -2.93
N GLY A 46 -7.63 -7.72 -3.84
CA GLY A 46 -7.97 -7.07 -5.10
C GLY A 46 -8.52 -5.67 -4.92
N LEU A 47 -8.09 -4.96 -3.87
CA LEU A 47 -8.63 -3.64 -3.55
C LEU A 47 -8.14 -2.55 -4.48
N LEU A 48 -6.99 -2.73 -5.11
CA LEU A 48 -6.41 -1.73 -6.00
C LEU A 48 -6.72 -2.09 -7.45
N SER A 49 -7.25 -1.12 -8.20
CA SER A 49 -7.51 -1.32 -9.63
C SER A 49 -6.20 -1.53 -10.40
N ASP A 50 -6.29 -2.10 -11.60
CA ASP A 50 -5.10 -2.39 -12.41
C ASP A 50 -4.30 -1.14 -12.78
N THR A 51 -4.97 0.00 -12.82
CA THR A 51 -4.33 1.30 -13.08
C THR A 51 -4.27 2.17 -11.84
N GLY A 52 -4.56 1.60 -10.68
CA GLY A 52 -4.65 2.34 -9.42
C GLY A 52 -3.31 2.62 -8.78
N LEU A 53 -3.35 3.46 -7.77
CA LEU A 53 -2.17 3.90 -7.03
C LEU A 53 -2.39 3.72 -5.54
N LEU A 54 -1.51 2.96 -4.90
CA LEU A 54 -1.46 2.83 -3.46
C LEU A 54 -0.41 3.81 -2.93
N ILE A 55 -0.83 4.73 -2.09
CA ILE A 55 0.05 5.73 -1.49
C ILE A 55 0.24 5.37 -0.02
N MET A 56 1.47 5.04 0.33
CA MET A 56 1.80 4.50 1.65
C MET A 56 2.73 5.45 2.39
N GLU A 57 2.29 5.97 3.53
CA GLU A 57 3.17 6.69 4.43
C GLU A 57 3.76 5.69 5.41
N HIS A 58 5.08 5.66 5.54
CA HIS A 58 5.74 4.70 6.42
C HIS A 58 7.05 5.27 6.96
N SER A 59 7.60 4.57 7.95
CA SER A 59 8.90 4.95 8.52
C SER A 59 10.00 4.79 7.48
N ALA A 60 10.97 5.71 7.51
CA ALA A 60 12.16 5.61 6.66
C ALA A 60 13.00 4.36 6.96
N ARG A 61 12.76 3.72 8.10
CA ARG A 61 13.46 2.49 8.49
C ARG A 61 12.79 1.23 7.95
N GLU A 62 11.59 1.36 7.42
CA GLU A 62 10.85 0.22 6.88
C GLU A 62 10.96 0.20 5.37
N ASP A 63 11.53 -0.86 4.84
CA ASP A 63 11.69 -1.03 3.40
C ASP A 63 10.55 -1.86 2.84
N ILE A 64 10.08 -1.49 1.65
CA ILE A 64 9.07 -2.26 0.96
C ILE A 64 9.77 -3.40 0.23
N MET A 65 9.33 -4.63 0.53
CA MET A 65 9.93 -5.83 -0.05
C MET A 65 9.60 -5.93 -1.54
N PRO A 66 10.58 -6.34 -2.36
CA PRO A 66 10.32 -6.58 -3.77
C PRO A 66 9.25 -7.67 -3.97
N SER A 67 8.46 -7.53 -5.02
CA SER A 67 7.41 -8.50 -5.34
C SER A 67 7.15 -8.55 -6.83
N GLU A 68 6.65 -9.69 -7.29
CA GLU A 68 6.17 -9.83 -8.66
C GLU A 68 4.77 -9.24 -8.85
N SER A 69 4.07 -8.98 -7.75
CA SER A 69 2.68 -8.51 -7.76
C SER A 69 2.54 -7.00 -7.84
N TYR A 70 3.56 -6.27 -7.41
CA TYR A 70 3.51 -4.82 -7.34
C TYR A 70 4.91 -4.23 -7.51
N THR A 71 4.95 -2.92 -7.79
CA THR A 71 6.22 -2.20 -7.87
C THR A 71 6.08 -0.81 -7.28
N VAL A 72 7.14 -0.32 -6.66
CA VAL A 72 7.22 1.05 -6.16
C VAL A 72 7.69 1.93 -7.32
N VAL A 73 6.85 2.84 -7.77
CA VAL A 73 7.17 3.70 -8.91
C VAL A 73 7.76 5.04 -8.51
N ARG A 74 7.58 5.44 -7.25
CA ARG A 74 8.13 6.68 -6.75
C ARG A 74 8.20 6.62 -5.23
N GLU A 75 9.20 7.30 -4.67
CA GLU A 75 9.39 7.40 -3.23
C GLU A 75 9.81 8.81 -2.89
N LYS A 76 9.18 9.40 -1.88
CA LYS A 76 9.54 10.72 -1.38
C LYS A 76 9.89 10.64 0.09
N LYS A 77 10.94 11.35 0.48
CA LYS A 77 11.35 11.45 1.88
C LYS A 77 10.88 12.78 2.46
N TYR A 78 10.33 12.72 3.65
CA TYR A 78 9.90 13.88 4.41
C TYR A 78 10.63 13.87 5.75
N GLY A 79 11.61 14.78 5.92
CA GLY A 79 12.45 14.77 7.08
C GLY A 79 13.32 13.52 7.16
N LYS A 80 13.69 13.11 8.37
CA LYS A 80 14.57 11.95 8.58
C LYS A 80 13.82 10.67 8.85
N GLU A 81 12.53 10.73 9.14
CA GLU A 81 11.80 9.59 9.69
C GLU A 81 10.66 9.09 8.81
N THR A 82 10.23 9.85 7.83
CA THR A 82 9.04 9.52 7.05
C THR A 82 9.34 9.40 5.57
N ARG A 83 8.78 8.37 4.96
CA ARG A 83 8.76 8.19 3.51
C ARG A 83 7.32 8.04 3.04
N ILE A 84 7.06 8.52 1.83
CA ILE A 84 5.81 8.23 1.14
C ILE A 84 6.17 7.48 -0.13
N SER A 85 5.66 6.26 -0.24
CA SER A 85 5.91 5.39 -1.40
C SER A 85 4.66 5.27 -2.25
N PHE A 86 4.84 5.30 -3.55
CA PHE A 86 3.78 5.20 -4.54
C PHE A 86 3.89 3.84 -5.23
N ILE A 87 2.88 3.02 -5.09
CA ILE A 87 2.91 1.60 -5.45
C ILE A 87 1.80 1.32 -6.45
N VAL A 88 2.14 0.59 -7.51
CA VAL A 88 1.18 0.15 -8.51
C VAL A 88 1.21 -1.36 -8.64
N LYS A 89 0.11 -1.95 -9.11
CA LYS A 89 0.07 -3.36 -9.44
C LYS A 89 0.94 -3.64 -10.66
N ARG A 90 1.60 -4.78 -10.63
CA ARG A 90 2.27 -5.29 -11.83
C ARG A 90 1.26 -6.07 -12.65
N ARG A 91 1.30 -5.86 -13.96
CA ARG A 91 0.49 -6.63 -14.89
C ARG A 91 1.28 -7.83 -15.37
N ASN A 92 0.56 -8.88 -15.77
CA ASN A 92 1.19 -10.03 -16.39
C ASN A 92 1.96 -9.58 -17.63
N GLY A 93 3.21 -10.01 -17.73
CA GLY A 93 4.07 -9.66 -18.87
C GLY A 93 4.89 -8.40 -18.70
N GLU A 94 4.79 -7.75 -17.59
CA GLU A 94 5.63 -6.58 -17.27
C GLU A 94 6.86 -6.98 -16.45
#